data_c4af685011a86b30572b18c260f5f87a
#
_entry.id   c4af685011a86b30572b18c260f5f87a
#
_cell.length_a   1.000
_cell.length_b   1.000
_cell.length_c   1.000
_cell.angle_alpha   90.00
_cell.angle_beta   90.00
_cell.angle_gamma   90.00
#
_symmetry.space_group_name_H-M   'P 1'
#
loop_
_entity.id
_entity.type
_entity.pdbx_description
1 polymer ?
#
loop_
_entity_poly.entity_id
_entity_poly.type
_entity_poly.pdbx_seq_one_letter_code
_entity_poly.pdbx_strand_id
1 'polypeptide(L)'
;MKTYKTSVLVSMMLGIFSTTAFSATVPAGTKLSDTQVFRQNTHSDPGSLDPQLVQENTAAQIVIDLFEGLIWLDENGQVQPAQAEKWTVSDDGKIYTFSLRDAKWSDGAPVTAKDFVLGWQRAVDPKFGSPNANYLTKAHILNAEEVMQGKMPLNELGIKALNDRQVEVTLTQATPYFLQLLAYPTTFPVPHHKLAQFGDKWATAQNIVSNGAYQLKQWTINEKITAERNPLYWNDKNTLINTSEYLFQESLASAYQRYQAKELDLTWVPVEQIPHIQKHTPDALIVVPRLTTEFYTFNVAKPPFDNEKVRKALYLTLDRPLIAEHIIGLRKPAATLTPPEVDGFSAPNIAELNQPLTDRVKQAKKLLNEAGYNEKNPLQFEIFYNKYATHEKVALALASEWKKQLGADVKLRTMEWKTYLGERNVGNFQLSRMSIDAEYNEPSAFLNSLLSTSPENVGQWKNKKFDQIMKDAQSTLNDKTRADLYQQAEQLIAEQAPLIPIFYSPLIKVINPAVGGFPMHNPQDYVYTKELYIRK
;
A
#
# COMPACT_ATOMS: atom_id res chain seq x y z
N MET A 1 20.87 -36.37 -55.47
CA MET A 1 20.80 -35.86 -54.10
C MET A 1 20.52 -34.35 -54.15
N LYS A 2 19.27 -33.96 -53.90
CA LYS A 2 18.87 -32.55 -53.86
C LYS A 2 18.75 -32.15 -52.37
N THR A 3 19.61 -31.25 -51.91
CA THR A 3 19.61 -30.67 -50.58
C THR A 3 18.57 -29.55 -50.51
N TYR A 4 17.53 -29.73 -49.68
CA TYR A 4 16.58 -28.69 -49.33
C TYR A 4 17.16 -27.84 -48.18
N LYS A 5 17.34 -26.54 -48.41
CA LYS A 5 17.60 -25.55 -47.36
C LYS A 5 16.27 -25.09 -46.80
N THR A 6 16.02 -25.42 -45.55
CA THR A 6 14.85 -24.93 -44.79
C THR A 6 15.21 -23.57 -44.19
N SER A 7 14.61 -22.51 -44.72
CA SER A 7 14.68 -21.16 -44.12
C SER A 7 13.65 -21.08 -43.02
N VAL A 8 14.10 -20.91 -41.77
CA VAL A 8 13.25 -20.59 -40.63
C VAL A 8 13.00 -19.08 -40.68
N LEU A 9 11.76 -18.69 -40.98
CA LEU A 9 11.28 -17.31 -40.79
C LEU A 9 10.96 -17.14 -39.29
N VAL A 10 11.78 -16.35 -38.61
CA VAL A 10 11.46 -15.83 -37.27
C VAL A 10 10.46 -14.67 -37.46
N SER A 11 9.19 -14.93 -37.20
CA SER A 11 8.17 -13.86 -37.13
C SER A 11 8.37 -13.06 -35.85
N MET A 12 8.96 -11.90 -35.99
CA MET A 12 9.01 -10.85 -34.98
C MET A 12 7.59 -10.25 -34.86
N MET A 13 6.80 -10.66 -33.85
CA MET A 13 5.58 -9.96 -33.51
C MET A 13 5.93 -8.59 -32.93
N LEU A 14 5.95 -7.56 -33.77
CA LEU A 14 5.85 -6.17 -33.30
C LEU A 14 4.43 -5.97 -32.75
N GLY A 15 4.29 -6.02 -31.44
CA GLY A 15 3.12 -5.50 -30.77
C GLY A 15 3.06 -3.99 -30.99
N ILE A 16 2.17 -3.53 -31.86
CA ILE A 16 1.82 -2.12 -31.99
C ILE A 16 1.00 -1.77 -30.75
N PHE A 17 1.67 -1.31 -29.70
CA PHE A 17 1.00 -0.62 -28.61
C PHE A 17 0.56 0.74 -29.15
N SER A 18 -0.74 0.86 -29.45
CA SER A 18 -1.38 2.15 -29.67
C SER A 18 -1.15 3.00 -28.43
N THR A 19 -0.39 4.09 -28.55
CA THR A 19 -0.24 5.10 -27.51
C THR A 19 -1.58 5.84 -27.36
N THR A 20 -2.52 5.26 -26.59
CA THR A 20 -3.63 6.02 -26.05
C THR A 20 -3.04 6.93 -24.99
N ALA A 21 -2.99 8.22 -25.24
CA ALA A 21 -2.69 9.20 -24.22
C ALA A 21 -3.84 9.13 -23.20
N PHE A 22 -3.58 8.55 -22.04
CA PHE A 22 -4.53 8.53 -20.95
C PHE A 22 -4.70 9.96 -20.43
N SER A 23 -5.92 10.43 -20.44
CA SER A 23 -6.38 11.69 -19.86
C SER A 23 -7.53 11.35 -18.93
N ALA A 24 -7.94 12.30 -18.09
CA ALA A 24 -9.22 12.22 -17.39
C ALA A 24 -10.29 11.75 -18.40
N THR A 25 -10.78 10.53 -18.24
CA THR A 25 -11.75 9.95 -19.17
C THR A 25 -13.11 10.57 -18.88
N VAL A 26 -13.39 11.69 -19.53
CA VAL A 26 -14.68 12.38 -19.41
C VAL A 26 -15.71 11.65 -20.29
N PRO A 27 -16.78 11.08 -19.73
CA PRO A 27 -17.84 10.45 -20.53
C PRO A 27 -18.44 11.41 -21.53
N ALA A 28 -18.72 10.93 -22.75
CA ALA A 28 -19.30 11.75 -23.80
C ALA A 28 -20.62 12.42 -23.35
N GLY A 29 -20.77 13.71 -23.61
CA GLY A 29 -21.95 14.50 -23.22
C GLY A 29 -21.87 15.07 -21.78
N THR A 30 -20.83 14.80 -21.01
CA THR A 30 -20.64 15.40 -19.70
C THR A 30 -20.41 16.92 -19.83
N LYS A 31 -21.22 17.69 -19.12
CA LYS A 31 -21.02 19.16 -19.01
C LYS A 31 -20.07 19.46 -17.85
N LEU A 32 -18.92 20.01 -18.18
CA LEU A 32 -17.93 20.42 -17.18
C LEU A 32 -18.32 21.76 -16.52
N SER A 33 -17.98 21.88 -15.24
CA SER A 33 -18.07 23.14 -14.51
C SER A 33 -17.08 24.15 -15.09
N ASP A 34 -17.45 25.43 -15.07
CA ASP A 34 -16.53 26.52 -15.46
C ASP A 34 -15.40 26.70 -14.42
N THR A 35 -15.63 26.23 -13.19
CA THR A 35 -14.65 26.22 -12.10
C THR A 35 -14.14 24.81 -11.90
N GLN A 36 -12.86 24.59 -12.22
CA GLN A 36 -12.16 23.32 -12.07
C GLN A 36 -11.18 23.44 -10.89
N VAL A 37 -11.72 23.44 -9.67
CA VAL A 37 -10.97 23.49 -8.40
C VAL A 37 -11.35 22.28 -7.57
N PHE A 38 -10.37 21.49 -7.17
CA PHE A 38 -10.56 20.32 -6.31
C PHE A 38 -10.00 20.59 -4.92
N ARG A 39 -10.81 20.40 -3.88
CA ARG A 39 -10.48 20.67 -2.48
C ARG A 39 -10.56 19.41 -1.68
N GLN A 40 -9.43 18.98 -1.12
CA GLN A 40 -9.39 17.80 -0.29
C GLN A 40 -8.85 18.07 1.11
N ASN A 41 -9.37 17.32 2.07
CA ASN A 41 -8.83 17.34 3.42
C ASN A 41 -7.55 16.49 3.50
N THR A 42 -6.55 17.04 4.18
CA THR A 42 -5.41 16.28 4.69
C THR A 42 -5.36 16.45 6.21
N HIS A 43 -5.01 15.39 6.93
CA HIS A 43 -5.08 15.43 8.40
C HIS A 43 -4.07 16.36 9.04
N SER A 44 -2.92 16.55 8.38
CA SER A 44 -1.80 17.33 8.92
C SER A 44 -1.07 18.07 7.81
N ASP A 45 -0.35 19.10 8.21
CA ASP A 45 0.66 19.73 7.38
C ASP A 45 1.78 18.73 7.08
N PRO A 46 2.21 18.54 5.82
CA PRO A 46 3.29 17.62 5.50
C PRO A 46 4.61 18.07 6.13
N GLY A 47 5.37 17.14 6.66
CA GLY A 47 6.70 17.43 7.21
C GLY A 47 7.70 17.86 6.13
N SER A 48 7.49 17.40 4.88
CA SER A 48 8.31 17.73 3.71
C SER A 48 7.55 17.46 2.41
N LEU A 49 7.88 18.23 1.36
CA LEU A 49 7.48 17.97 -0.03
C LEU A 49 8.62 17.37 -0.87
N ASP A 50 9.76 17.06 -0.24
CA ASP A 50 10.86 16.33 -0.86
C ASP A 50 10.47 14.84 -1.01
N PRO A 51 10.43 14.28 -2.23
CA PRO A 51 9.98 12.91 -2.46
C PRO A 51 10.71 11.85 -1.62
N GLN A 52 12.01 12.05 -1.34
CA GLN A 52 12.79 11.09 -0.55
C GLN A 52 12.61 11.26 0.97
N LEU A 53 11.88 12.29 1.44
CA LEU A 53 11.58 12.52 2.87
C LEU A 53 10.11 12.28 3.24
N VAL A 54 9.28 11.88 2.28
CA VAL A 54 7.85 11.61 2.52
C VAL A 54 7.67 10.42 3.45
N GLN A 55 6.93 10.60 4.55
CA GLN A 55 6.62 9.55 5.53
C GLN A 55 5.11 9.30 5.66
N GLU A 56 4.31 10.34 5.46
CA GLU A 56 2.87 10.30 5.67
C GLU A 56 2.12 10.18 4.33
N ASN A 57 1.01 9.46 4.33
CA ASN A 57 0.13 9.35 3.16
C ASN A 57 -0.36 10.71 2.66
N THR A 58 -0.55 11.68 3.56
CA THR A 58 -0.93 13.06 3.21
C THR A 58 0.14 13.78 2.40
N ALA A 59 1.40 13.66 2.81
CA ALA A 59 2.53 14.20 2.05
C ALA A 59 2.69 13.49 0.70
N ALA A 60 2.56 12.15 0.67
CA ALA A 60 2.61 11.37 -0.56
C ALA A 60 1.54 11.81 -1.57
N GLN A 61 0.31 12.08 -1.12
CA GLN A 61 -0.79 12.56 -1.96
C GLN A 61 -0.49 13.90 -2.62
N ILE A 62 0.17 14.82 -1.91
CA ILE A 62 0.58 16.13 -2.48
C ILE A 62 1.75 15.94 -3.45
N VAL A 63 2.71 15.09 -3.07
CA VAL A 63 3.93 14.86 -3.86
C VAL A 63 3.63 14.18 -5.19
N ILE A 64 2.66 13.26 -5.28
CA ILE A 64 2.27 12.63 -6.57
C ILE A 64 1.57 13.59 -7.54
N ASP A 65 1.06 14.72 -7.07
CA ASP A 65 0.55 15.78 -7.93
C ASP A 65 1.65 16.74 -8.38
N LEU A 66 2.63 17.03 -7.51
CA LEU A 66 3.76 17.92 -7.82
C LEU A 66 4.85 17.22 -8.64
N PHE A 67 5.04 15.93 -8.46
CA PHE A 67 6.10 15.16 -9.11
C PHE A 67 5.54 13.92 -9.81
N GLU A 68 6.25 13.47 -10.81
CA GLU A 68 5.92 12.25 -11.55
C GLU A 68 7.16 11.35 -11.65
N GLY A 69 6.98 10.07 -11.30
CA GLY A 69 8.00 9.02 -11.38
C GLY A 69 8.20 8.47 -12.79
N LEU A 70 8.89 7.32 -12.89
CA LEU A 70 9.04 6.60 -14.16
C LEU A 70 7.70 6.08 -14.67
N ILE A 71 6.85 5.62 -13.76
CA ILE A 71 5.49 5.12 -14.03
C ILE A 71 4.49 5.77 -13.06
N TRP A 72 3.20 5.58 -13.32
CA TRP A 72 2.10 5.89 -12.41
C TRP A 72 1.09 4.73 -12.38
N LEU A 73 0.12 4.75 -11.46
CA LEU A 73 -0.92 3.73 -11.34
C LEU A 73 -2.28 4.32 -11.71
N ASP A 74 -2.99 3.67 -12.63
CA ASP A 74 -4.32 4.12 -13.06
C ASP A 74 -5.42 3.87 -12.00
N GLU A 75 -6.67 4.15 -12.36
CA GLU A 75 -7.85 3.99 -11.51
C GLU A 75 -8.07 2.54 -11.01
N ASN A 76 -7.44 1.56 -11.63
CA ASN A 76 -7.48 0.15 -11.25
C ASN A 76 -6.19 -0.33 -10.56
N GLY A 77 -5.23 0.60 -10.30
CA GLY A 77 -3.94 0.25 -9.73
C GLY A 77 -2.96 -0.38 -10.72
N GLN A 78 -3.26 -0.30 -12.04
CA GLN A 78 -2.39 -0.88 -13.08
C GLN A 78 -1.30 0.10 -13.50
N VAL A 79 -0.10 -0.45 -13.76
CA VAL A 79 1.08 0.31 -14.15
C VAL A 79 0.89 0.98 -15.51
N GLN A 80 1.11 2.30 -15.55
CA GLN A 80 1.02 3.13 -16.75
C GLN A 80 2.33 3.89 -16.98
N PRO A 81 2.69 4.17 -18.25
CA PRO A 81 3.83 5.02 -18.60
C PRO A 81 3.65 6.45 -18.05
N ALA A 82 4.73 6.97 -17.41
CA ALA A 82 4.79 8.35 -16.88
C ALA A 82 5.97 9.11 -17.50
N GLN A 83 6.98 9.49 -16.73
CA GLN A 83 8.22 10.07 -17.29
C GLN A 83 8.95 9.09 -18.21
N ALA A 84 8.85 7.78 -17.96
CA ALA A 84 9.22 6.77 -18.94
C ALA A 84 8.07 6.54 -19.93
N GLU A 85 8.31 6.75 -21.23
CA GLU A 85 7.34 6.43 -22.28
C GLU A 85 7.27 4.93 -22.59
N LYS A 86 8.35 4.21 -22.31
CA LYS A 86 8.48 2.75 -22.49
C LYS A 86 9.68 2.22 -21.71
N TRP A 87 9.70 0.92 -21.52
CA TRP A 87 10.84 0.21 -20.92
C TRP A 87 11.03 -1.17 -21.57
N THR A 88 12.23 -1.73 -21.39
CA THR A 88 12.56 -3.12 -21.72
C THR A 88 13.05 -3.83 -20.46
N VAL A 89 12.87 -5.15 -20.43
CA VAL A 89 13.31 -6.01 -19.34
C VAL A 89 14.17 -7.11 -19.92
N SER A 90 15.29 -7.43 -19.27
CA SER A 90 16.14 -8.58 -19.64
C SER A 90 15.42 -9.91 -19.44
N ASP A 91 15.85 -10.97 -20.15
CA ASP A 91 15.23 -12.29 -20.10
C ASP A 91 15.22 -12.90 -18.69
N ASP A 92 16.19 -12.54 -17.84
CA ASP A 92 16.27 -12.97 -16.44
C ASP A 92 15.48 -12.07 -15.47
N GLY A 93 14.80 -11.04 -15.97
CA GLY A 93 13.95 -10.14 -15.20
C GLY A 93 14.69 -9.19 -14.25
N LYS A 94 16.02 -9.01 -14.42
CA LYS A 94 16.84 -8.24 -13.49
C LYS A 94 17.26 -6.86 -13.98
N ILE A 95 17.28 -6.63 -15.29
CA ILE A 95 17.71 -5.34 -15.85
C ILE A 95 16.52 -4.69 -16.54
N TYR A 96 16.18 -3.50 -16.09
CA TYR A 96 15.15 -2.64 -16.68
C TYR A 96 15.80 -1.44 -17.33
N THR A 97 15.48 -1.17 -18.60
CA THR A 97 15.93 0.04 -19.29
C THR A 97 14.74 0.89 -19.66
N PHE A 98 14.62 2.05 -19.00
CA PHE A 98 13.54 3.02 -19.21
C PHE A 98 13.96 4.09 -20.20
N SER A 99 13.10 4.36 -21.19
CA SER A 99 13.26 5.48 -22.14
C SER A 99 12.41 6.66 -21.66
N LEU A 100 13.04 7.77 -21.29
CA LEU A 100 12.36 8.97 -20.82
C LEU A 100 11.78 9.77 -21.98
N ARG A 101 10.59 10.35 -21.77
CA ARG A 101 10.00 11.31 -22.70
C ARG A 101 10.67 12.69 -22.62
N ASP A 102 10.38 13.55 -23.59
CA ASP A 102 10.81 14.95 -23.57
C ASP A 102 9.94 15.75 -22.58
N ALA A 103 10.38 15.84 -21.35
CA ALA A 103 9.67 16.52 -20.29
C ALA A 103 10.52 17.62 -19.66
N LYS A 104 9.84 18.56 -18.99
CA LYS A 104 10.46 19.72 -18.35
C LYS A 104 10.02 19.84 -16.90
N TRP A 105 10.90 20.36 -16.09
CA TRP A 105 10.58 20.95 -14.81
C TRP A 105 9.77 22.24 -15.00
N SER A 106 9.01 22.65 -13.98
CA SER A 106 8.16 23.85 -14.04
C SER A 106 8.91 25.17 -14.24
N ASP A 107 10.23 25.17 -14.08
CA ASP A 107 11.12 26.30 -14.40
C ASP A 107 11.71 26.23 -15.82
N GLY A 108 11.32 25.24 -16.62
CA GLY A 108 11.74 25.04 -18.00
C GLY A 108 12.99 24.19 -18.20
N ALA A 109 13.71 23.82 -17.16
CA ALA A 109 14.85 22.89 -17.26
C ALA A 109 14.38 21.49 -17.71
N PRO A 110 15.18 20.74 -18.51
CA PRO A 110 14.81 19.39 -18.92
C PRO A 110 14.83 18.41 -17.74
N VAL A 111 13.87 17.47 -17.73
CA VAL A 111 13.93 16.28 -16.87
C VAL A 111 14.84 15.27 -17.53
N THR A 112 15.84 14.78 -16.81
CA THR A 112 16.87 13.89 -17.33
C THR A 112 17.03 12.63 -16.49
N ALA A 113 17.71 11.63 -17.06
CA ALA A 113 18.07 10.40 -16.34
C ALA A 113 18.91 10.68 -15.09
N LYS A 114 19.71 11.75 -15.10
CA LYS A 114 20.50 12.18 -13.94
C LYS A 114 19.62 12.55 -12.74
N ASP A 115 18.44 13.12 -12.96
CA ASP A 115 17.51 13.50 -11.89
C ASP A 115 17.00 12.26 -11.12
N PHE A 116 16.76 11.15 -11.84
CA PHE A 116 16.37 9.88 -11.23
C PHE A 116 17.53 9.23 -10.48
N VAL A 117 18.72 9.17 -11.11
CA VAL A 117 19.92 8.60 -10.47
C VAL A 117 20.23 9.32 -9.17
N LEU A 118 20.21 10.65 -9.16
CA LEU A 118 20.47 11.44 -7.95
C LEU A 118 19.38 11.23 -6.89
N GLY A 119 18.10 11.17 -7.28
CA GLY A 119 17.01 10.92 -6.35
C GLY A 119 17.17 9.60 -5.61
N TRP A 120 17.50 8.51 -6.33
CA TRP A 120 17.67 7.19 -5.73
C TRP A 120 18.95 7.08 -4.91
N GLN A 121 20.08 7.64 -5.39
CA GLN A 121 21.31 7.70 -4.61
C GLN A 121 21.11 8.46 -3.31
N ARG A 122 20.36 9.56 -3.37
CA ARG A 122 20.05 10.38 -2.20
C ARG A 122 19.15 9.62 -1.21
N ALA A 123 18.18 8.81 -1.70
CA ALA A 123 17.32 8.00 -0.85
C ALA A 123 18.08 7.00 0.03
N VAL A 124 19.18 6.44 -0.45
CA VAL A 124 20.01 5.46 0.29
C VAL A 124 21.27 6.06 0.90
N ASP A 125 21.54 7.36 0.72
CA ASP A 125 22.71 7.99 1.30
C ASP A 125 22.60 8.06 2.84
N PRO A 126 23.47 7.37 3.60
CA PRO A 126 23.43 7.42 5.06
C PRO A 126 23.67 8.82 5.63
N LYS A 127 24.30 9.72 4.87
CA LYS A 127 24.53 11.12 5.29
C LYS A 127 23.26 11.97 5.13
N PHE A 128 22.42 11.65 4.13
CA PHE A 128 21.14 12.33 3.94
C PHE A 128 20.10 11.84 4.95
N GLY A 129 20.13 10.55 5.31
CA GLY A 129 19.28 9.97 6.36
C GLY A 129 17.81 9.94 6.00
N SER A 130 17.48 9.54 4.76
CA SER A 130 16.09 9.34 4.36
C SER A 130 15.40 8.32 5.27
N PRO A 131 14.18 8.60 5.77
CA PRO A 131 13.39 7.63 6.52
C PRO A 131 12.97 6.42 5.68
N ASN A 132 13.03 6.57 4.35
CA ASN A 132 12.64 5.54 3.38
C ASN A 132 13.85 4.84 2.73
N ALA A 133 15.05 4.97 3.28
CA ALA A 133 16.27 4.39 2.70
C ALA A 133 16.12 2.88 2.42
N ASN A 134 15.41 2.16 3.30
CA ASN A 134 15.15 0.72 3.15
C ASN A 134 14.20 0.36 1.98
N TYR A 135 13.51 1.33 1.39
CA TYR A 135 12.57 1.08 0.29
C TYR A 135 13.25 0.47 -0.94
N LEU A 136 14.43 0.99 -1.31
CA LEU A 136 15.18 0.47 -2.46
C LEU A 136 15.76 -0.93 -2.18
N THR A 137 16.03 -1.28 -0.93
CA THR A 137 16.39 -2.65 -0.54
C THR A 137 15.21 -3.60 -0.70
N LYS A 138 14.01 -3.20 -0.27
CA LYS A 138 12.77 -3.96 -0.49
C LYS A 138 12.45 -4.14 -1.98
N ALA A 139 12.84 -3.17 -2.82
CA ALA A 139 12.71 -3.23 -4.28
C ALA A 139 13.82 -4.09 -4.94
N HIS A 140 14.70 -4.70 -4.15
CA HIS A 140 15.83 -5.52 -4.61
C HIS A 140 16.80 -4.79 -5.55
N ILE A 141 16.96 -3.48 -5.40
CA ILE A 141 17.96 -2.73 -6.17
C ILE A 141 19.36 -3.23 -5.81
N LEU A 142 20.17 -3.53 -6.83
CA LEU A 142 21.55 -4.00 -6.65
C LEU A 142 22.34 -3.03 -5.75
N ASN A 143 23.04 -3.57 -4.76
CA ASN A 143 23.87 -2.86 -3.78
C ASN A 143 23.13 -1.84 -2.88
N ALA A 144 21.79 -1.81 -2.88
CA ALA A 144 21.04 -0.83 -2.09
C ALA A 144 21.33 -0.95 -0.58
N GLU A 145 21.42 -2.17 -0.06
CA GLU A 145 21.71 -2.40 1.36
C GLU A 145 23.14 -1.99 1.73
N GLU A 146 24.14 -2.38 0.93
CA GLU A 146 25.55 -2.06 1.16
C GLU A 146 25.81 -0.56 1.08
N VAL A 147 25.16 0.12 0.13
CA VAL A 147 25.26 1.59 -0.01
C VAL A 147 24.59 2.27 1.18
N MET A 148 23.38 1.85 1.57
CA MET A 148 22.65 2.39 2.72
C MET A 148 23.45 2.22 4.03
N GLN A 149 24.18 1.12 4.17
CA GLN A 149 25.06 0.87 5.31
C GLN A 149 26.40 1.60 5.23
N GLY A 150 26.68 2.36 4.16
CA GLY A 150 27.94 3.06 3.94
C GLY A 150 29.12 2.14 3.60
N LYS A 151 28.86 0.87 3.26
CA LYS A 151 29.89 -0.11 2.87
C LYS A 151 30.31 0.01 1.42
N MET A 152 29.45 0.59 0.56
CA MET A 152 29.72 0.88 -0.83
C MET A 152 29.41 2.36 -1.15
N PRO A 153 30.10 2.96 -2.14
CA PRO A 153 29.83 4.34 -2.54
C PRO A 153 28.51 4.43 -3.34
N LEU A 154 27.89 5.62 -3.36
CA LEU A 154 26.59 5.88 -3.99
C LEU A 154 26.52 5.50 -5.47
N ASN A 155 27.63 5.65 -6.21
CA ASN A 155 27.70 5.32 -7.64
C ASN A 155 27.71 3.81 -7.95
N GLU A 156 27.79 2.95 -6.94
CA GLU A 156 27.65 1.49 -7.07
C GLU A 156 26.21 1.02 -6.90
N LEU A 157 25.27 1.93 -6.58
CA LEU A 157 23.84 1.61 -6.55
C LEU A 157 23.39 1.15 -7.93
N GLY A 158 22.54 0.13 -7.98
CA GLY A 158 22.01 -0.49 -9.21
C GLY A 158 21.11 0.42 -10.06
N ILE A 159 21.46 1.70 -10.21
CA ILE A 159 20.82 2.63 -11.12
C ILE A 159 21.87 3.49 -11.81
N LYS A 160 21.75 3.68 -13.14
CA LYS A 160 22.63 4.55 -13.89
C LYS A 160 21.93 5.25 -15.05
N ALA A 161 22.40 6.43 -15.41
CA ALA A 161 22.05 7.12 -16.64
C ALA A 161 22.93 6.60 -17.78
N LEU A 162 22.32 5.97 -18.78
CA LEU A 162 23.04 5.58 -20.01
C LEU A 162 23.29 6.79 -20.91
N ASN A 163 22.36 7.72 -20.91
CA ASN A 163 22.39 9.05 -21.51
C ASN A 163 21.31 9.92 -20.85
N ASP A 164 21.06 11.13 -21.33
CA ASP A 164 20.10 12.05 -20.74
C ASP A 164 18.65 11.51 -20.71
N ARG A 165 18.34 10.53 -21.57
CA ARG A 165 16.97 9.99 -21.73
C ARG A 165 16.84 8.50 -21.47
N GLN A 166 17.86 7.87 -20.93
CA GLN A 166 17.80 6.44 -20.60
C GLN A 166 18.32 6.18 -19.21
N VAL A 167 17.46 5.56 -18.41
CA VAL A 167 17.77 5.06 -17.05
C VAL A 167 17.83 3.54 -17.11
N GLU A 168 18.92 2.95 -16.66
CA GLU A 168 19.04 1.50 -16.46
C GLU A 168 19.01 1.21 -14.97
N VAL A 169 18.18 0.22 -14.59
CA VAL A 169 18.07 -0.27 -13.22
C VAL A 169 18.43 -1.75 -13.19
N THR A 170 19.29 -2.14 -12.25
CA THR A 170 19.71 -3.53 -12.04
C THR A 170 19.21 -4.00 -10.68
N LEU A 171 18.55 -5.17 -10.66
CA LEU A 171 18.04 -5.83 -9.46
C LEU A 171 18.94 -7.00 -9.04
N THR A 172 18.97 -7.34 -7.76
CA THR A 172 19.67 -8.51 -7.23
C THR A 172 18.98 -9.82 -7.65
N GLN A 173 17.66 -9.77 -7.86
CA GLN A 173 16.83 -10.89 -8.30
C GLN A 173 15.68 -10.39 -9.18
N ALA A 174 15.06 -11.29 -9.95
CA ALA A 174 13.81 -10.97 -10.64
C ALA A 174 12.75 -10.56 -9.61
N THR A 175 12.08 -9.44 -9.86
CA THR A 175 11.06 -8.89 -8.97
C THR A 175 9.83 -8.52 -9.80
N PRO A 176 8.86 -9.43 -9.98
CA PRO A 176 7.72 -9.24 -10.89
C PRO A 176 6.90 -7.98 -10.61
N TYR A 177 6.83 -7.56 -9.36
CA TYR A 177 6.11 -6.36 -8.89
C TYR A 177 6.98 -5.09 -8.87
N PHE A 178 8.20 -5.15 -9.41
CA PHE A 178 9.14 -4.01 -9.37
C PHE A 178 8.55 -2.72 -9.92
N LEU A 179 7.84 -2.80 -11.05
CA LEU A 179 7.24 -1.61 -11.64
C LEU A 179 6.23 -0.92 -10.71
N GLN A 180 5.44 -1.67 -9.95
CA GLN A 180 4.49 -1.08 -8.99
C GLN A 180 5.19 -0.29 -7.89
N LEU A 181 6.38 -0.75 -7.45
CA LEU A 181 7.17 -0.04 -6.45
C LEU A 181 7.64 1.34 -6.93
N LEU A 182 7.75 1.54 -8.25
CA LEU A 182 8.17 2.83 -8.82
C LEU A 182 7.10 3.93 -8.77
N ALA A 183 5.88 3.62 -8.34
CA ALA A 183 4.83 4.60 -8.09
C ALA A 183 5.01 5.35 -6.76
N TYR A 184 5.87 4.85 -5.87
CA TYR A 184 6.07 5.47 -4.57
C TYR A 184 7.05 6.65 -4.64
N PRO A 185 6.76 7.79 -3.95
CA PRO A 185 7.54 9.03 -4.05
C PRO A 185 9.05 8.89 -3.89
N THR A 186 9.53 7.97 -3.04
CA THR A 186 10.98 7.74 -2.83
C THR A 186 11.75 7.48 -4.12
N THR A 187 11.09 6.93 -5.15
CA THR A 187 11.67 6.63 -6.46
C THR A 187 11.57 7.77 -7.47
N PHE A 188 10.97 8.90 -7.09
CA PHE A 188 10.78 10.03 -8.00
C PHE A 188 12.08 10.82 -8.21
N PRO A 189 12.19 11.54 -9.34
CA PRO A 189 13.38 12.32 -9.66
C PRO A 189 13.50 13.55 -8.75
N VAL A 190 14.72 14.07 -8.62
CA VAL A 190 15.00 15.37 -8.00
C VAL A 190 15.66 16.32 -9.00
N PRO A 191 15.30 17.61 -9.02
CA PRO A 191 15.86 18.56 -9.98
C PRO A 191 17.34 18.81 -9.64
N HIS A 192 18.25 18.13 -10.34
CA HIS A 192 19.69 18.18 -10.06
C HIS A 192 20.26 19.62 -10.03
N HIS A 193 19.72 20.53 -10.88
CA HIS A 193 20.13 21.92 -10.91
C HIS A 193 19.70 22.71 -9.66
N LYS A 194 18.50 22.42 -9.12
CA LYS A 194 18.04 23.03 -7.85
C LYS A 194 18.78 22.45 -6.66
N LEU A 195 19.01 21.13 -6.66
CA LEU A 195 19.80 20.49 -5.62
C LEU A 195 21.23 21.04 -5.60
N ALA A 196 21.85 21.28 -6.76
CA ALA A 196 23.17 21.90 -6.85
C ALA A 196 23.18 23.36 -6.35
N GLN A 197 22.08 24.10 -6.54
CA GLN A 197 21.96 25.50 -6.14
C GLN A 197 21.62 25.70 -4.66
N PHE A 198 20.71 24.87 -4.11
CA PHE A 198 20.09 25.10 -2.79
C PHE A 198 20.36 23.99 -1.78
N GLY A 199 21.06 22.90 -2.19
CA GLY A 199 21.22 21.72 -1.35
C GLY A 199 19.88 21.16 -0.89
N ASP A 200 19.76 20.70 0.36
CA ASP A 200 18.52 20.13 0.91
C ASP A 200 17.37 21.13 1.05
N LYS A 201 17.60 22.43 0.81
CA LYS A 201 16.56 23.46 0.78
C LYS A 201 15.87 23.59 -0.58
N TRP A 202 16.18 22.73 -1.56
CA TRP A 202 15.60 22.78 -2.89
C TRP A 202 14.06 22.58 -2.88
N ALA A 203 13.54 21.78 -1.94
CA ALA A 203 12.10 21.45 -1.80
C ALA A 203 11.33 22.40 -0.86
N THR A 204 11.92 23.55 -0.47
CA THR A 204 11.19 24.58 0.27
C THR A 204 10.22 25.32 -0.66
N ALA A 205 9.17 25.95 -0.10
CA ALA A 205 8.15 26.64 -0.89
C ALA A 205 8.70 27.69 -1.88
N GLN A 206 9.87 28.28 -1.59
CA GLN A 206 10.50 29.30 -2.44
C GLN A 206 11.33 28.72 -3.59
N ASN A 207 11.83 27.48 -3.44
CA ASN A 207 12.83 26.92 -4.34
C ASN A 207 12.32 25.75 -5.17
N ILE A 208 11.23 25.11 -4.71
CA ILE A 208 10.66 23.90 -5.30
C ILE A 208 10.24 24.10 -6.75
N VAL A 209 10.60 23.17 -7.60
CA VAL A 209 10.09 23.03 -8.96
C VAL A 209 9.51 21.63 -9.13
N SER A 210 8.55 21.50 -10.02
CA SER A 210 7.74 20.30 -10.21
C SER A 210 7.93 19.74 -11.61
N ASN A 211 7.89 18.40 -11.77
CA ASN A 211 7.80 17.73 -13.08
C ASN A 211 6.45 17.02 -13.27
N GLY A 212 5.55 17.12 -12.30
CA GLY A 212 4.19 16.58 -12.33
C GLY A 212 3.18 17.54 -12.95
N ALA A 213 1.90 17.15 -12.89
CA ALA A 213 0.80 17.89 -13.47
C ALA A 213 0.51 19.23 -12.77
N TYR A 214 0.99 19.38 -11.55
CA TYR A 214 0.82 20.57 -10.73
C TYR A 214 2.17 21.12 -10.26
N GLN A 215 2.18 22.43 -9.96
CA GLN A 215 3.29 23.13 -9.33
C GLN A 215 2.80 23.82 -8.06
N LEU A 216 3.66 23.94 -7.06
CA LEU A 216 3.33 24.58 -5.80
C LEU A 216 3.10 26.09 -6.02
N LYS A 217 1.91 26.57 -5.65
CA LYS A 217 1.57 28.00 -5.68
C LYS A 217 1.76 28.67 -4.34
N GLN A 218 1.28 28.01 -3.28
CA GLN A 218 1.30 28.55 -1.93
C GLN A 218 1.33 27.42 -0.91
N TRP A 219 2.07 27.62 0.15
CA TRP A 219 2.06 26.78 1.35
C TRP A 219 1.91 27.68 2.57
N THR A 220 0.73 27.65 3.18
CA THR A 220 0.44 28.31 4.47
C THR A 220 0.46 27.23 5.54
N ILE A 221 1.49 27.26 6.38
CA ILE A 221 1.74 26.24 7.42
C ILE A 221 0.50 26.10 8.33
N ASN A 222 0.11 24.85 8.62
CA ASN A 222 -1.04 24.46 9.41
C ASN A 222 -2.40 24.96 8.88
N GLU A 223 -2.47 25.44 7.64
CA GLU A 223 -3.73 25.90 7.03
C GLU A 223 -4.00 25.16 5.72
N LYS A 224 -3.19 25.39 4.69
CA LYS A 224 -3.37 24.76 3.39
C LYS A 224 -2.14 24.82 2.48
N ILE A 225 -2.11 23.88 1.53
CA ILE A 225 -1.30 23.97 0.31
C ILE A 225 -2.23 24.21 -0.88
N THR A 226 -1.82 25.10 -1.78
CA THR A 226 -2.44 25.34 -3.07
C THR A 226 -1.44 24.95 -4.16
N ALA A 227 -1.81 24.01 -5.01
CA ALA A 227 -1.11 23.64 -6.22
C ALA A 227 -1.91 24.09 -7.45
N GLU A 228 -1.23 24.71 -8.42
CA GLU A 228 -1.84 25.12 -9.68
C GLU A 228 -1.32 24.24 -10.82
N ARG A 229 -2.11 24.08 -11.86
CA ARG A 229 -1.78 23.34 -13.06
C ARG A 229 -0.44 23.80 -13.63
N ASN A 230 0.44 22.85 -13.95
CA ASN A 230 1.77 23.09 -14.52
C ASN A 230 1.70 23.12 -16.06
N PRO A 231 1.79 24.27 -16.72
CA PRO A 231 1.66 24.38 -18.17
C PRO A 231 2.84 23.74 -18.94
N LEU A 232 3.93 23.38 -18.25
CA LEU A 232 5.08 22.69 -18.82
C LEU A 232 5.02 21.18 -18.64
N TYR A 233 3.99 20.65 -17.96
CA TYR A 233 3.77 19.23 -17.83
C TYR A 233 3.53 18.59 -19.22
N TRP A 234 4.17 17.48 -19.52
CA TRP A 234 4.12 16.84 -20.83
C TRP A 234 2.69 16.48 -21.29
N ASN A 235 1.77 16.22 -20.35
CA ASN A 235 0.37 15.86 -20.61
C ASN A 235 -0.61 16.95 -20.15
N ASP A 236 -0.17 18.19 -20.04
CA ASP A 236 -0.97 19.32 -19.54
C ASP A 236 -2.30 19.49 -20.27
N LYS A 237 -2.31 19.32 -21.60
CA LYS A 237 -3.54 19.45 -22.42
C LYS A 237 -4.70 18.55 -21.97
N ASN A 238 -4.42 17.49 -21.24
CA ASN A 238 -5.39 16.52 -20.73
C ASN A 238 -5.68 16.70 -19.23
N THR A 239 -5.05 17.66 -18.56
CA THR A 239 -5.29 18.00 -17.15
C THR A 239 -6.43 19.01 -17.07
N LEU A 240 -7.55 18.64 -16.43
CA LEU A 240 -8.76 19.46 -16.39
C LEU A 240 -8.85 20.34 -15.14
N ILE A 241 -8.49 19.81 -13.96
CA ILE A 241 -8.47 20.56 -12.73
C ILE A 241 -7.38 21.64 -12.81
N ASN A 242 -7.73 22.90 -12.62
CA ASN A 242 -6.80 24.03 -12.68
C ASN A 242 -6.09 24.27 -11.34
N THR A 243 -6.75 23.93 -10.22
CA THR A 243 -6.22 24.16 -8.87
C THR A 243 -6.58 22.99 -7.97
N SER A 244 -5.60 22.45 -7.27
CA SER A 244 -5.77 21.47 -6.19
C SER A 244 -5.45 22.14 -4.86
N GLU A 245 -6.38 22.12 -3.92
CA GLU A 245 -6.21 22.67 -2.58
C GLU A 245 -6.24 21.54 -1.56
N TYR A 246 -5.21 21.50 -0.69
CA TYR A 246 -5.07 20.54 0.40
C TYR A 246 -5.26 21.29 1.70
N LEU A 247 -6.41 21.12 2.35
CA LEU A 247 -6.79 21.83 3.56
C LEU A 247 -6.49 20.96 4.79
N PHE A 248 -5.76 21.50 5.75
CA PHE A 248 -5.34 20.77 6.95
C PHE A 248 -6.43 20.82 8.01
N GLN A 249 -7.02 19.66 8.31
CA GLN A 249 -8.03 19.53 9.33
C GLN A 249 -7.90 18.16 10.03
N GLU A 250 -7.37 18.17 11.24
CA GLU A 250 -7.12 16.96 12.03
C GLU A 250 -8.43 16.28 12.47
N SER A 251 -9.41 17.05 12.91
CA SER A 251 -10.70 16.56 13.37
C SER A 251 -11.55 16.08 12.19
N LEU A 252 -11.86 14.77 12.14
CA LEU A 252 -12.76 14.19 11.14
C LEU A 252 -14.15 14.82 11.17
N ALA A 253 -14.68 15.14 12.37
CA ALA A 253 -15.97 15.78 12.54
C ALA A 253 -15.97 17.18 11.91
N SER A 254 -14.92 17.98 12.16
CA SER A 254 -14.79 19.32 11.58
C SER A 254 -14.58 19.25 10.06
N ALA A 255 -13.76 18.30 9.57
CA ALA A 255 -13.57 18.09 8.14
C ALA A 255 -14.88 17.71 7.44
N TYR A 256 -15.69 16.83 8.05
CA TYR A 256 -17.00 16.47 7.53
C TYR A 256 -17.99 17.64 7.53
N GLN A 257 -17.98 18.52 8.57
CA GLN A 257 -18.78 19.76 8.57
C GLN A 257 -18.38 20.70 7.42
N ARG A 258 -17.09 20.86 7.14
CA ARG A 258 -16.59 21.66 6.01
C ARG A 258 -17.02 21.06 4.66
N TYR A 259 -17.02 19.72 4.54
CA TYR A 259 -17.57 19.04 3.38
C TYR A 259 -19.07 19.34 3.18
N GLN A 260 -19.87 19.27 4.26
CA GLN A 260 -21.29 19.63 4.22
C GLN A 260 -21.51 21.10 3.85
N ALA A 261 -20.60 22.00 4.25
CA ALA A 261 -20.59 23.41 3.87
C ALA A 261 -20.08 23.66 2.43
N LYS A 262 -19.69 22.60 1.68
CA LYS A 262 -19.11 22.68 0.32
C LYS A 262 -17.75 23.39 0.26
N GLU A 263 -17.03 23.40 1.35
CA GLU A 263 -15.65 23.91 1.44
C GLU A 263 -14.62 22.82 1.08
N LEU A 264 -15.03 21.55 1.10
CA LEU A 264 -14.24 20.39 0.70
C LEU A 264 -15.03 19.58 -0.34
N ASP A 265 -14.32 19.01 -1.30
CA ASP A 265 -14.84 18.07 -2.28
C ASP A 265 -14.57 16.62 -1.89
N LEU A 266 -13.55 16.35 -1.06
CA LEU A 266 -13.17 15.03 -0.58
C LEU A 266 -12.71 15.08 0.88
N THR A 267 -13.23 14.15 1.72
CA THR A 267 -12.74 13.96 3.09
C THR A 267 -13.06 12.57 3.63
N TRP A 268 -12.37 12.18 4.70
CA TRP A 268 -12.74 10.98 5.49
C TRP A 268 -14.01 11.23 6.30
N VAL A 269 -14.69 10.14 6.65
CA VAL A 269 -15.99 10.17 7.34
C VAL A 269 -15.84 9.69 8.78
N PRO A 270 -16.37 10.44 9.77
CA PRO A 270 -16.59 9.87 11.10
C PRO A 270 -17.50 8.65 11.03
N VAL A 271 -17.14 7.56 11.70
CA VAL A 271 -17.87 6.27 11.62
C VAL A 271 -19.34 6.44 12.01
N GLU A 272 -19.63 7.32 12.95
CA GLU A 272 -20.98 7.63 13.42
C GLU A 272 -21.88 8.26 12.35
N GLN A 273 -21.29 8.89 11.34
CA GLN A 273 -22.01 9.55 10.25
C GLN A 273 -22.37 8.60 9.10
N ILE A 274 -21.71 7.44 9.01
CA ILE A 274 -21.88 6.50 7.91
C ILE A 274 -23.35 6.09 7.71
N PRO A 275 -24.13 5.68 8.75
CA PRO A 275 -25.54 5.31 8.56
C PRO A 275 -26.40 6.46 8.04
N HIS A 276 -26.11 7.69 8.45
CA HIS A 276 -26.82 8.89 7.97
C HIS A 276 -26.52 9.14 6.49
N ILE A 277 -25.26 9.04 6.07
CA ILE A 277 -24.83 9.26 4.69
C ILE A 277 -25.43 8.18 3.78
N GLN A 278 -25.35 6.91 4.17
CA GLN A 278 -25.95 5.79 3.42
C GLN A 278 -27.44 5.98 3.16
N LYS A 279 -28.16 6.59 4.10
CA LYS A 279 -29.59 6.82 3.99
C LYS A 279 -29.95 8.04 3.15
N HIS A 280 -29.18 9.14 3.26
CA HIS A 280 -29.59 10.45 2.71
C HIS A 280 -28.77 10.92 1.52
N THR A 281 -27.50 10.51 1.43
CA THR A 281 -26.57 10.91 0.35
C THR A 281 -25.67 9.74 -0.07
N PRO A 282 -26.24 8.57 -0.46
CA PRO A 282 -25.44 7.37 -0.75
C PRO A 282 -24.42 7.58 -1.87
N ASP A 283 -24.74 8.40 -2.88
CA ASP A 283 -23.85 8.72 -4.00
C ASP A 283 -22.58 9.51 -3.59
N ALA A 284 -22.59 10.10 -2.41
CA ALA A 284 -21.43 10.77 -1.86
C ALA A 284 -20.48 9.83 -1.10
N LEU A 285 -20.97 8.67 -0.67
CA LEU A 285 -20.18 7.72 0.13
C LEU A 285 -19.30 6.86 -0.78
N ILE A 286 -18.00 6.93 -0.57
CA ILE A 286 -17.01 6.08 -1.21
C ILE A 286 -16.56 5.02 -0.23
N VAL A 287 -16.64 3.75 -0.66
CA VAL A 287 -16.08 2.60 0.04
C VAL A 287 -15.20 1.87 -0.95
N VAL A 288 -13.91 2.12 -0.90
CA VAL A 288 -12.91 1.56 -1.82
C VAL A 288 -12.15 0.44 -1.09
N PRO A 289 -11.91 -0.71 -1.74
CA PRO A 289 -10.98 -1.70 -1.22
C PRO A 289 -9.63 -1.07 -0.91
N ARG A 290 -9.01 -1.47 0.20
CA ARG A 290 -7.65 -1.07 0.55
C ARG A 290 -6.82 -2.30 0.85
N LEU A 291 -5.54 -2.22 0.58
CA LEU A 291 -4.58 -3.29 0.88
C LEU A 291 -4.25 -3.32 2.38
N THR A 292 -5.29 -3.50 3.21
CA THR A 292 -5.17 -3.46 4.67
C THR A 292 -5.90 -4.64 5.30
N THR A 293 -5.15 -5.43 6.06
CA THR A 293 -5.70 -6.54 6.85
C THR A 293 -5.50 -6.29 8.33
N GLU A 294 -6.58 -6.36 9.09
CA GLU A 294 -6.59 -6.39 10.55
C GLU A 294 -6.54 -7.84 11.01
N PHE A 295 -5.58 -8.16 11.88
CA PHE A 295 -5.39 -9.51 12.39
C PHE A 295 -4.83 -9.51 13.81
N TYR A 296 -4.84 -10.69 14.45
CA TYR A 296 -4.19 -10.90 15.73
C TYR A 296 -3.11 -11.97 15.59
N THR A 297 -1.88 -11.66 16.01
CA THR A 297 -0.75 -12.58 15.97
C THR A 297 -0.53 -13.23 17.32
N PHE A 298 -0.32 -14.55 17.30
CA PHE A 298 0.08 -15.30 18.48
C PHE A 298 1.59 -15.17 18.69
N ASN A 299 2.03 -15.04 19.94
CA ASN A 299 3.42 -15.30 20.29
C ASN A 299 3.61 -16.81 20.45
N VAL A 300 4.04 -17.49 19.37
CA VAL A 300 4.16 -18.97 19.37
C VAL A 300 5.31 -19.50 20.22
N ALA A 301 6.14 -18.63 20.78
CA ALA A 301 7.18 -18.99 21.73
C ALA A 301 6.69 -18.98 23.18
N LYS A 302 5.43 -18.57 23.43
CA LYS A 302 4.87 -18.46 24.79
C LYS A 302 3.64 -19.34 24.99
N PRO A 303 3.50 -20.02 26.14
CA PRO A 303 2.26 -20.68 26.50
C PRO A 303 1.10 -19.66 26.60
N PRO A 304 -0.13 -20.06 26.24
CA PRO A 304 -0.54 -21.37 25.73
C PRO A 304 -0.38 -21.50 24.21
N PHE A 305 0.22 -20.51 23.53
CA PHE A 305 0.24 -20.40 22.07
C PHE A 305 1.45 -21.08 21.41
N ASP A 306 2.34 -21.68 22.18
CA ASP A 306 3.32 -22.66 21.72
C ASP A 306 2.63 -23.96 21.21
N ASN A 307 1.40 -24.23 21.64
CA ASN A 307 0.59 -25.34 21.19
C ASN A 307 -0.29 -24.97 19.98
N GLU A 308 -0.03 -25.60 18.84
CA GLU A 308 -0.77 -25.36 17.59
C GLU A 308 -2.28 -25.65 17.70
N LYS A 309 -2.68 -26.67 18.50
CA LYS A 309 -4.09 -27.02 18.70
C LYS A 309 -4.86 -25.90 19.38
N VAL A 310 -4.22 -25.20 20.31
CA VAL A 310 -4.82 -24.03 20.98
C VAL A 310 -5.04 -22.90 20.00
N ARG A 311 -4.02 -22.58 19.19
CA ARG A 311 -4.13 -21.53 18.16
C ARG A 311 -5.23 -21.85 17.15
N LYS A 312 -5.25 -23.10 16.65
CA LYS A 312 -6.26 -23.56 15.68
C LYS A 312 -7.68 -23.51 16.27
N ALA A 313 -7.84 -23.88 17.54
CA ALA A 313 -9.15 -23.80 18.21
C ALA A 313 -9.68 -22.36 18.26
N LEU A 314 -8.84 -21.38 18.61
CA LEU A 314 -9.24 -19.96 18.61
C LEU A 314 -9.50 -19.43 17.19
N TYR A 315 -8.70 -19.84 16.21
CA TYR A 315 -8.88 -19.47 14.81
C TYR A 315 -10.23 -19.93 14.24
N LEU A 316 -10.67 -21.15 14.58
CA LEU A 316 -11.89 -21.78 14.06
C LEU A 316 -13.18 -21.18 14.62
N THR A 317 -13.16 -20.64 15.85
CA THR A 317 -14.39 -20.31 16.57
C THR A 317 -14.87 -18.87 16.40
N LEU A 318 -14.18 -18.06 15.60
CA LEU A 318 -14.61 -16.68 15.38
C LEU A 318 -15.73 -16.58 14.34
N ASP A 319 -16.75 -15.80 14.70
CA ASP A 319 -17.76 -15.29 13.78
C ASP A 319 -17.26 -13.97 13.17
N ARG A 320 -16.42 -14.10 12.13
CA ARG A 320 -15.81 -12.94 11.45
C ARG A 320 -16.85 -12.00 10.82
N PRO A 321 -17.94 -12.50 10.18
CA PRO A 321 -19.03 -11.65 9.70
C PRO A 321 -19.66 -10.81 10.82
N LEU A 322 -19.94 -11.41 11.98
CA LEU A 322 -20.48 -10.67 13.14
C LEU A 322 -19.56 -9.51 13.53
N ILE A 323 -18.25 -9.74 13.60
CA ILE A 323 -17.27 -8.72 14.00
C ILE A 323 -17.13 -7.64 12.91
N ALA A 324 -16.91 -8.05 11.66
CA ALA A 324 -16.57 -7.15 10.56
C ALA A 324 -17.76 -6.29 10.10
N GLU A 325 -18.93 -6.92 9.93
CA GLU A 325 -20.10 -6.30 9.29
C GLU A 325 -21.04 -5.67 10.33
N HIS A 326 -21.24 -6.31 11.49
CA HIS A 326 -22.24 -5.87 12.46
C HIS A 326 -21.66 -5.08 13.64
N ILE A 327 -20.48 -5.45 14.16
CA ILE A 327 -19.88 -4.74 15.31
C ILE A 327 -19.11 -3.52 14.83
N ILE A 328 -18.27 -3.67 13.80
CA ILE A 328 -17.42 -2.59 13.27
C ILE A 328 -18.10 -1.86 12.11
N GLY A 329 -18.76 -2.60 11.20
CA GLY A 329 -19.47 -2.08 10.04
C GLY A 329 -18.56 -1.78 8.84
N LEU A 330 -19.10 -2.01 7.63
CA LEU A 330 -18.43 -1.75 6.34
C LEU A 330 -17.04 -2.41 6.18
N ARG A 331 -16.76 -3.52 6.89
CA ARG A 331 -15.55 -4.33 6.72
C ARG A 331 -15.93 -5.65 6.08
N LYS A 332 -15.00 -6.21 5.30
CA LYS A 332 -15.15 -7.56 4.75
C LYS A 332 -14.49 -8.56 5.71
N PRO A 333 -15.15 -9.67 6.09
CA PRO A 333 -14.53 -10.73 6.90
C PRO A 333 -13.28 -11.28 6.23
N ALA A 334 -12.19 -11.46 6.98
CA ALA A 334 -10.93 -11.96 6.46
C ALA A 334 -10.71 -13.43 6.82
N ALA A 335 -10.50 -14.27 5.82
CA ALA A 335 -10.07 -15.66 5.98
C ALA A 335 -8.56 -15.83 5.79
N THR A 336 -7.92 -14.92 5.04
CA THR A 336 -6.50 -14.90 4.68
C THR A 336 -5.83 -13.62 5.16
N LEU A 337 -4.50 -13.62 5.28
CA LEU A 337 -3.74 -12.42 5.57
C LEU A 337 -3.73 -11.47 4.36
N THR A 338 -3.62 -12.02 3.15
CA THR A 338 -3.69 -11.28 1.89
C THR A 338 -5.15 -10.98 1.53
N PRO A 339 -5.54 -9.71 1.29
CA PRO A 339 -6.87 -9.36 0.79
C PRO A 339 -7.15 -9.94 -0.60
N PRO A 340 -8.41 -10.29 -0.92
CA PRO A 340 -8.78 -10.87 -2.21
C PRO A 340 -8.63 -9.89 -3.38
N GLU A 341 -8.54 -8.60 -3.11
CA GLU A 341 -8.33 -7.54 -4.10
C GLU A 341 -6.87 -7.38 -4.55
N VAL A 342 -5.94 -8.13 -3.94
CA VAL A 342 -4.53 -8.11 -4.32
C VAL A 342 -4.32 -8.76 -5.68
N ASP A 343 -3.58 -8.11 -6.55
CA ASP A 343 -3.30 -8.58 -7.91
C ASP A 343 -2.61 -9.96 -7.90
N GLY A 344 -3.06 -10.84 -8.78
CA GLY A 344 -2.50 -12.20 -8.90
C GLY A 344 -2.76 -13.10 -7.68
N PHE A 345 -3.58 -12.68 -6.72
CA PHE A 345 -3.93 -13.50 -5.56
C PHE A 345 -5.23 -14.29 -5.79
N SER A 346 -5.20 -15.56 -5.39
CA SER A 346 -6.38 -16.41 -5.28
C SER A 346 -6.40 -17.03 -3.90
N ALA A 347 -7.40 -16.71 -3.10
CA ALA A 347 -7.51 -17.25 -1.76
C ALA A 347 -7.64 -18.79 -1.77
N PRO A 348 -6.97 -19.50 -0.86
CA PRO A 348 -7.15 -20.95 -0.73
C PRO A 348 -8.57 -21.26 -0.23
N ASN A 349 -9.05 -22.45 -0.58
CA ASN A 349 -10.29 -22.97 0.00
C ASN A 349 -9.99 -23.54 1.40
N ILE A 350 -10.24 -22.75 2.44
CA ILE A 350 -10.07 -23.17 3.83
C ILE A 350 -11.34 -23.93 4.25
N ALA A 351 -11.36 -25.23 3.98
CA ALA A 351 -12.55 -26.07 4.12
C ALA A 351 -13.20 -26.01 5.51
N GLU A 352 -12.40 -25.85 6.57
CA GLU A 352 -12.92 -25.74 7.93
C GLU A 352 -13.73 -24.45 8.14
N LEU A 353 -13.33 -23.33 7.55
CA LEU A 353 -14.07 -22.06 7.69
C LEU A 353 -15.39 -22.04 6.92
N ASN A 354 -15.57 -22.93 5.95
CA ASN A 354 -16.82 -23.09 5.21
C ASN A 354 -17.87 -23.93 5.99
N GLN A 355 -17.46 -24.57 7.09
CA GLN A 355 -18.38 -25.32 7.94
C GLN A 355 -19.21 -24.37 8.84
N PRO A 356 -20.42 -24.80 9.23
CA PRO A 356 -21.20 -24.05 10.21
C PRO A 356 -20.41 -23.79 11.50
N LEU A 357 -20.60 -22.62 12.11
CA LEU A 357 -19.90 -22.24 13.34
C LEU A 357 -20.04 -23.28 14.44
N THR A 358 -21.23 -23.92 14.55
CA THR A 358 -21.49 -24.98 15.52
C THR A 358 -20.56 -26.18 15.38
N ASP A 359 -20.22 -26.56 14.16
CA ASP A 359 -19.33 -27.69 13.90
C ASP A 359 -17.86 -27.31 14.11
N ARG A 360 -17.48 -26.09 13.71
CA ARG A 360 -16.17 -25.51 14.01
C ARG A 360 -15.93 -25.43 15.54
N VAL A 361 -16.96 -25.06 16.32
CA VAL A 361 -16.88 -25.02 17.80
C VAL A 361 -16.70 -26.43 18.39
N LYS A 362 -17.39 -27.44 17.86
CA LYS A 362 -17.19 -28.85 18.30
C LYS A 362 -15.74 -29.30 18.06
N GLN A 363 -15.21 -28.99 16.86
CA GLN A 363 -13.82 -29.32 16.51
C GLN A 363 -12.84 -28.56 17.44
N ALA A 364 -13.06 -27.28 17.68
CA ALA A 364 -12.23 -26.46 18.55
C ALA A 364 -12.20 -26.99 20.01
N LYS A 365 -13.36 -27.37 20.56
CA LYS A 365 -13.45 -27.98 21.90
C LYS A 365 -12.66 -29.31 21.97
N LYS A 366 -12.69 -30.11 20.90
CA LYS A 366 -11.88 -31.33 20.82
C LYS A 366 -10.40 -31.00 20.87
N LEU A 367 -9.94 -30.03 20.05
CA LEU A 367 -8.53 -29.58 20.02
C LEU A 367 -8.07 -29.06 21.40
N LEU A 368 -8.91 -28.27 22.10
CA LEU A 368 -8.59 -27.76 23.42
C LEU A 368 -8.50 -28.89 24.44
N ASN A 369 -9.42 -29.87 24.42
CA ASN A 369 -9.36 -31.04 25.30
C ASN A 369 -8.07 -31.85 25.09
N GLU A 370 -7.67 -32.05 23.82
CA GLU A 370 -6.41 -32.72 23.46
C GLU A 370 -5.18 -31.92 23.93
N ALA A 371 -5.30 -30.59 24.05
CA ALA A 371 -4.27 -29.70 24.59
C ALA A 371 -4.32 -29.56 26.13
N GLY A 372 -5.27 -30.24 26.81
CA GLY A 372 -5.40 -30.22 28.26
C GLY A 372 -6.32 -29.14 28.82
N TYR A 373 -7.05 -28.40 27.96
CA TYR A 373 -7.98 -27.33 28.37
C TYR A 373 -9.43 -27.81 28.28
N ASN A 374 -10.19 -27.62 29.35
CA ASN A 374 -11.59 -28.03 29.46
C ASN A 374 -12.31 -27.21 30.57
N GLU A 375 -13.55 -27.54 30.92
CA GLU A 375 -14.32 -26.84 31.94
C GLU A 375 -13.66 -26.80 33.32
N LYS A 376 -12.84 -27.82 33.68
CA LYS A 376 -12.11 -27.87 34.96
C LYS A 376 -10.77 -27.14 34.91
N ASN A 377 -10.23 -26.98 33.68
CA ASN A 377 -8.98 -26.26 33.41
C ASN A 377 -9.20 -25.34 32.22
N PRO A 378 -9.89 -24.19 32.39
CA PRO A 378 -10.21 -23.29 31.29
C PRO A 378 -8.96 -22.65 30.69
N LEU A 379 -8.98 -22.44 29.38
CA LEU A 379 -7.93 -21.70 28.69
C LEU A 379 -7.88 -20.24 29.18
N GLN A 380 -6.71 -19.78 29.62
CA GLN A 380 -6.48 -18.41 30.09
C GLN A 380 -5.38 -17.75 29.29
N PHE A 381 -5.61 -16.52 28.81
CA PHE A 381 -4.61 -15.72 28.10
C PHE A 381 -4.97 -14.23 28.07
N GLU A 382 -4.06 -13.42 27.53
CA GLU A 382 -4.20 -11.98 27.40
C GLU A 382 -4.24 -11.57 25.93
N ILE A 383 -5.19 -10.67 25.59
CA ILE A 383 -5.19 -9.91 24.33
C ILE A 383 -4.53 -8.56 24.59
N PHE A 384 -3.51 -8.23 23.76
CA PHE A 384 -2.80 -6.98 23.82
C PHE A 384 -3.10 -6.12 22.58
N TYR A 385 -3.52 -4.86 22.81
CA TYR A 385 -3.87 -3.93 21.73
C TYR A 385 -3.52 -2.49 22.10
N ASN A 386 -3.33 -1.61 21.10
CA ASN A 386 -3.12 -0.19 21.32
C ASN A 386 -4.46 0.53 21.58
N LYS A 387 -4.42 1.57 22.40
CA LYS A 387 -5.59 2.38 22.77
C LYS A 387 -6.19 3.07 21.55
N TYR A 388 -7.34 2.55 21.12
CA TYR A 388 -8.17 3.10 20.05
C TYR A 388 -9.54 2.45 20.12
N ALA A 389 -10.62 3.25 19.99
CA ALA A 389 -11.99 2.78 20.23
C ALA A 389 -12.39 1.55 19.39
N THR A 390 -11.99 1.50 18.12
CA THR A 390 -12.27 0.34 17.25
C THR A 390 -11.53 -0.91 17.73
N HIS A 391 -10.27 -0.80 18.13
CA HIS A 391 -9.47 -1.93 18.59
C HIS A 391 -10.02 -2.52 19.90
N GLU A 392 -10.51 -1.66 20.79
CA GLU A 392 -11.18 -2.09 22.01
C GLU A 392 -12.46 -2.87 21.72
N LYS A 393 -13.32 -2.37 20.80
CA LYS A 393 -14.52 -3.08 20.37
C LYS A 393 -14.21 -4.48 19.81
N VAL A 394 -13.17 -4.58 18.97
CA VAL A 394 -12.74 -5.87 18.42
C VAL A 394 -12.23 -6.79 19.52
N ALA A 395 -11.35 -6.32 20.41
CA ALA A 395 -10.80 -7.12 21.51
C ALA A 395 -11.89 -7.64 22.46
N LEU A 396 -12.88 -6.80 22.78
CA LEU A 396 -14.05 -7.19 23.57
C LEU A 396 -14.90 -8.25 22.86
N ALA A 397 -15.13 -8.10 21.56
CA ALA A 397 -15.88 -9.07 20.75
C ALA A 397 -15.17 -10.43 20.74
N LEU A 398 -13.86 -10.46 20.49
CA LEU A 398 -13.05 -11.68 20.51
C LEU A 398 -13.10 -12.36 21.87
N ALA A 399 -12.90 -11.62 22.96
CA ALA A 399 -12.95 -12.15 24.32
C ALA A 399 -14.33 -12.74 24.64
N SER A 400 -15.40 -12.04 24.26
CA SER A 400 -16.79 -12.48 24.42
C SER A 400 -17.09 -13.77 23.66
N GLU A 401 -16.69 -13.84 22.37
CA GLU A 401 -16.88 -15.03 21.54
C GLU A 401 -16.14 -16.24 22.11
N TRP A 402 -14.87 -16.12 22.49
CA TRP A 402 -14.11 -17.23 23.06
C TRP A 402 -14.61 -17.65 24.43
N LYS A 403 -15.09 -16.71 25.25
CA LYS A 403 -15.77 -17.06 26.51
C LYS A 403 -17.04 -17.85 26.24
N LYS A 404 -17.89 -17.38 25.33
CA LYS A 404 -19.18 -18.01 25.00
C LYS A 404 -19.00 -19.38 24.36
N GLN A 405 -18.08 -19.50 23.38
CA GLN A 405 -17.93 -20.71 22.58
C GLN A 405 -17.07 -21.78 23.27
N LEU A 406 -16.02 -21.36 23.97
CA LEU A 406 -14.97 -22.24 24.49
C LEU A 406 -14.82 -22.23 26.02
N GLY A 407 -15.47 -21.31 26.71
CA GLY A 407 -15.28 -21.11 28.15
C GLY A 407 -13.93 -20.48 28.52
N ALA A 408 -13.26 -19.83 27.57
CA ALA A 408 -11.96 -19.21 27.80
C ALA A 408 -12.07 -17.97 28.72
N ASP A 409 -11.07 -17.77 29.59
CA ASP A 409 -10.91 -16.56 30.42
C ASP A 409 -9.88 -15.64 29.78
N VAL A 410 -10.32 -14.54 29.19
CA VAL A 410 -9.51 -13.64 28.37
C VAL A 410 -9.33 -12.31 29.05
N LYS A 411 -8.10 -11.94 29.37
CA LYS A 411 -7.74 -10.62 29.90
C LYS A 411 -7.44 -9.65 28.75
N LEU A 412 -7.75 -8.37 28.95
CA LEU A 412 -7.49 -7.31 27.99
C LEU A 412 -6.43 -6.37 28.54
N ARG A 413 -5.36 -6.14 27.76
CA ARG A 413 -4.31 -5.16 28.05
C ARG A 413 -4.21 -4.15 26.93
N THR A 414 -4.26 -2.87 27.28
CA THR A 414 -4.13 -1.77 26.32
C THR A 414 -3.05 -0.80 26.74
N MET A 415 -2.36 -0.20 25.77
CA MET A 415 -1.34 0.84 25.95
C MET A 415 -1.44 1.91 24.87
N GLU A 416 -0.85 3.07 25.12
CA GLU A 416 -0.62 4.10 24.12
C GLU A 416 0.28 3.56 23.00
N TRP A 417 0.10 4.08 21.78
CA TRP A 417 0.71 3.53 20.58
C TRP A 417 2.22 3.27 20.66
N LYS A 418 2.99 4.27 21.12
CA LYS A 418 4.45 4.17 21.21
C LYS A 418 4.92 3.07 22.19
N THR A 419 4.28 3.02 23.36
CA THR A 419 4.56 2.00 24.38
C THR A 419 4.12 0.62 23.90
N TYR A 420 2.95 0.54 23.26
CA TYR A 420 2.45 -0.68 22.64
C TYR A 420 3.43 -1.27 21.64
N LEU A 421 3.97 -0.44 20.72
CA LEU A 421 4.98 -0.88 19.73
C LEU A 421 6.24 -1.41 20.41
N GLY A 422 6.76 -0.72 21.43
CA GLY A 422 7.92 -1.15 22.19
C GLY A 422 7.74 -2.54 22.80
N GLU A 423 6.65 -2.74 23.55
CA GLU A 423 6.33 -4.00 24.21
C GLU A 423 6.07 -5.14 23.19
N ARG A 424 5.34 -4.84 22.12
CA ARG A 424 5.08 -5.81 21.05
C ARG A 424 6.35 -6.28 20.36
N ASN A 425 7.23 -5.35 20.00
CA ASN A 425 8.44 -5.65 19.22
C ASN A 425 9.46 -6.48 20.03
N VAL A 426 9.45 -6.37 21.36
CA VAL A 426 10.26 -7.25 22.22
C VAL A 426 9.54 -8.55 22.60
N GLY A 427 8.37 -8.83 22.01
CA GLY A 427 7.60 -10.05 22.25
C GLY A 427 6.92 -10.12 23.62
N ASN A 428 6.65 -8.98 24.28
CA ASN A 428 5.98 -8.94 25.57
C ASN A 428 4.46 -8.98 25.43
N PHE A 429 3.94 -10.05 24.83
CA PHE A 429 2.52 -10.33 24.65
C PHE A 429 2.29 -11.84 24.51
N GLN A 430 1.04 -12.29 24.64
CA GLN A 430 0.57 -13.63 24.27
C GLN A 430 -0.18 -13.59 22.93
N LEU A 431 -1.22 -12.77 22.80
CA LEU A 431 -1.97 -12.51 21.57
C LEU A 431 -2.01 -10.99 21.34
N SER A 432 -1.51 -10.51 20.22
CA SER A 432 -1.41 -9.08 19.94
C SER A 432 -2.16 -8.69 18.67
N ARG A 433 -2.89 -7.57 18.74
CA ARG A 433 -3.49 -6.93 17.57
C ARG A 433 -2.42 -6.48 16.58
N MET A 434 -2.63 -6.64 15.31
CA MET A 434 -1.79 -6.10 14.24
C MET A 434 -2.63 -5.65 13.04
N SER A 435 -2.05 -4.81 12.21
CA SER A 435 -2.52 -4.58 10.84
C SER A 435 -1.33 -4.46 9.90
N ILE A 436 -1.55 -4.86 8.66
CA ILE A 436 -0.64 -4.60 7.54
C ILE A 436 -1.36 -3.69 6.58
N ASP A 437 -0.70 -2.59 6.23
CA ASP A 437 -1.01 -1.69 5.13
C ASP A 437 0.04 -1.93 4.05
N ALA A 438 -0.33 -2.57 2.95
CA ALA A 438 0.64 -2.96 1.94
C ALA A 438 1.13 -1.76 1.11
N GLU A 439 2.43 -1.67 0.92
CA GLU A 439 3.10 -0.62 0.15
C GLU A 439 2.97 -0.85 -1.37
N TYR A 440 2.63 -2.08 -1.80
CA TYR A 440 2.47 -2.46 -3.21
C TYR A 440 1.43 -3.59 -3.34
N ASN A 441 0.81 -3.69 -4.52
CA ASN A 441 -0.32 -4.58 -4.78
C ASN A 441 0.14 -5.98 -5.19
N GLU A 442 0.69 -6.74 -4.22
CA GLU A 442 1.17 -8.10 -4.44
C GLU A 442 1.19 -8.88 -3.10
N PRO A 443 0.89 -10.21 -3.08
CA PRO A 443 0.78 -10.99 -1.84
C PRO A 443 2.02 -10.94 -0.94
N SER A 444 3.22 -10.82 -1.49
CA SER A 444 4.44 -10.73 -0.70
C SER A 444 4.47 -9.51 0.23
N ALA A 445 3.76 -8.44 -0.09
CA ALA A 445 3.61 -7.26 0.78
C ALA A 445 3.00 -7.60 2.15
N PHE A 446 2.21 -8.68 2.21
CA PHE A 446 1.62 -9.21 3.44
C PHE A 446 2.44 -10.36 4.01
N LEU A 447 2.79 -11.32 3.17
CA LEU A 447 3.33 -12.60 3.57
C LEU A 447 4.79 -12.52 4.04
N ASN A 448 5.57 -11.55 3.55
CA ASN A 448 6.96 -11.32 3.99
C ASN A 448 7.08 -11.02 5.49
N SER A 449 6.02 -10.47 6.11
CA SER A 449 5.97 -10.24 7.54
C SER A 449 6.09 -11.52 8.38
N LEU A 450 5.80 -12.69 7.79
CA LEU A 450 5.85 -13.99 8.45
C LEU A 450 7.10 -14.82 8.13
N LEU A 451 8.01 -14.34 7.28
CA LEU A 451 9.28 -15.04 7.03
C LEU A 451 10.03 -15.26 8.35
N SER A 452 10.66 -16.41 8.50
CA SER A 452 11.39 -16.76 9.73
C SER A 452 12.51 -15.77 10.08
N THR A 453 12.99 -15.01 9.11
CA THR A 453 14.04 -13.98 9.23
C THR A 453 13.49 -12.56 9.31
N SER A 454 12.19 -12.37 9.10
CA SER A 454 11.59 -11.03 9.10
C SER A 454 11.56 -10.42 10.50
N PRO A 455 12.01 -9.18 10.68
CA PRO A 455 11.86 -8.45 11.95
C PRO A 455 10.40 -8.12 12.26
N GLU A 456 9.52 -8.17 11.27
CA GLU A 456 8.07 -7.97 11.42
C GLU A 456 7.36 -9.21 11.97
N ASN A 457 8.03 -10.38 11.98
CA ASN A 457 7.51 -11.63 12.54
C ASN A 457 7.58 -11.62 14.08
N VAL A 458 6.89 -10.66 14.70
CA VAL A 458 6.89 -10.49 16.17
C VAL A 458 6.26 -11.68 16.91
N GLY A 459 5.43 -12.48 16.21
CA GLY A 459 4.85 -13.73 16.71
C GLY A 459 5.84 -14.88 16.80
N GLN A 460 7.03 -14.75 16.21
CA GLN A 460 8.13 -15.72 16.21
C GLN A 460 7.81 -17.07 15.56
N TRP A 461 6.81 -17.11 14.67
CA TRP A 461 6.50 -18.31 13.90
C TRP A 461 7.61 -18.62 12.90
N LYS A 462 8.10 -19.86 12.89
CA LYS A 462 9.17 -20.30 12.01
C LYS A 462 8.73 -21.54 11.24
N ASN A 463 8.70 -21.43 9.91
CA ASN A 463 8.32 -22.53 9.04
C ASN A 463 9.17 -22.57 7.77
N LYS A 464 10.09 -23.53 7.69
CA LYS A 464 11.00 -23.67 6.54
C LYS A 464 10.27 -23.92 5.21
N LYS A 465 9.10 -24.58 5.24
CA LYS A 465 8.30 -24.82 4.03
C LYS A 465 7.68 -23.50 3.55
N PHE A 466 7.19 -22.68 4.47
CA PHE A 466 6.69 -21.34 4.16
C PHE A 466 7.81 -20.46 3.57
N ASP A 467 8.98 -20.41 4.22
CA ASP A 467 10.12 -19.61 3.74
C ASP A 467 10.54 -20.03 2.33
N GLN A 468 10.54 -21.35 2.03
CA GLN A 468 10.88 -21.84 0.70
C GLN A 468 9.83 -21.48 -0.35
N ILE A 469 8.53 -21.62 -0.03
CA ILE A 469 7.44 -21.22 -0.91
C ILE A 469 7.54 -19.71 -1.24
N MET A 470 7.80 -18.87 -0.25
CA MET A 470 7.95 -17.42 -0.45
C MET A 470 9.15 -17.08 -1.33
N LYS A 471 10.29 -17.76 -1.11
CA LYS A 471 11.47 -17.60 -1.94
C LYS A 471 11.20 -17.96 -3.41
N ASP A 472 10.52 -19.09 -3.65
CA ASP A 472 10.20 -19.55 -5.00
C ASP A 472 9.18 -18.63 -5.67
N ALA A 473 8.18 -18.14 -4.93
CA ALA A 473 7.18 -17.18 -5.43
C ALA A 473 7.82 -15.86 -5.86
N GLN A 474 8.73 -15.32 -5.06
CA GLN A 474 9.40 -14.04 -5.35
C GLN A 474 10.36 -14.12 -6.54
N SER A 475 10.88 -15.29 -6.86
CA SER A 475 11.86 -15.48 -7.94
C SER A 475 11.26 -15.94 -9.26
N THR A 476 10.00 -16.39 -9.32
CA THR A 476 9.37 -16.84 -10.56
C THR A 476 8.74 -15.71 -11.36
N LEU A 477 9.02 -15.68 -12.68
CA LEU A 477 8.39 -14.77 -13.63
C LEU A 477 7.04 -15.28 -14.16
N ASN A 478 6.68 -16.54 -13.86
CA ASN A 478 5.40 -17.11 -14.27
C ASN A 478 4.30 -16.74 -13.29
N ASP A 479 3.38 -15.86 -13.69
CA ASP A 479 2.31 -15.33 -12.85
C ASP A 479 1.43 -16.42 -12.24
N LYS A 480 1.07 -17.45 -13.02
CA LYS A 480 0.25 -18.55 -12.53
C LYS A 480 0.97 -19.36 -11.44
N THR A 481 2.23 -19.72 -11.67
CA THR A 481 3.04 -20.44 -10.69
C THR A 481 3.20 -19.61 -9.42
N ARG A 482 3.40 -18.29 -9.54
CA ARG A 482 3.51 -17.37 -8.41
C ARG A 482 2.22 -17.32 -7.60
N ALA A 483 1.06 -17.18 -8.26
CA ALA A 483 -0.24 -17.21 -7.61
C ALA A 483 -0.51 -18.54 -6.86
N ASP A 484 -0.18 -19.67 -7.48
CA ASP A 484 -0.32 -21.00 -6.87
C ASP A 484 0.59 -21.15 -5.62
N LEU A 485 1.79 -20.58 -5.64
CA LEU A 485 2.71 -20.58 -4.49
C LEU A 485 2.18 -19.70 -3.34
N TYR A 486 1.68 -18.51 -3.61
CA TYR A 486 1.08 -17.66 -2.57
C TYR A 486 -0.19 -18.29 -1.98
N GLN A 487 -0.99 -18.99 -2.78
CA GLN A 487 -2.12 -19.76 -2.29
C GLN A 487 -1.67 -20.86 -1.31
N GLN A 488 -0.58 -21.56 -1.62
CA GLN A 488 -0.01 -22.57 -0.72
C GLN A 488 0.55 -21.95 0.57
N ALA A 489 1.13 -20.75 0.51
CA ALA A 489 1.62 -20.03 1.69
C ALA A 489 0.45 -19.68 2.63
N GLU A 490 -0.65 -19.13 2.10
CA GLU A 490 -1.86 -18.82 2.88
C GLU A 490 -2.53 -20.09 3.43
N GLN A 491 -2.51 -21.18 2.70
CA GLN A 491 -3.01 -22.47 3.19
C GLN A 491 -2.23 -22.93 4.43
N LEU A 492 -0.89 -22.81 4.43
CA LEU A 492 -0.06 -23.12 5.61
C LEU A 492 -0.36 -22.23 6.82
N ILE A 493 -0.63 -20.93 6.58
CA ILE A 493 -1.05 -19.99 7.63
C ILE A 493 -2.38 -20.47 8.24
N ALA A 494 -3.34 -20.83 7.41
CA ALA A 494 -4.64 -21.32 7.88
C ALA A 494 -4.52 -22.65 8.65
N GLU A 495 -3.64 -23.56 8.20
CA GLU A 495 -3.40 -24.86 8.85
C GLU A 495 -2.78 -24.71 10.23
N GLN A 496 -1.71 -23.91 10.36
CA GLN A 496 -0.93 -23.79 11.61
C GLN A 496 -1.38 -22.62 12.50
N ALA A 497 -2.23 -21.76 11.98
CA ALA A 497 -2.80 -20.60 12.69
C ALA A 497 -1.75 -19.81 13.50
N PRO A 498 -0.66 -19.28 12.91
CA PRO A 498 0.26 -18.38 13.63
C PRO A 498 -0.39 -17.04 13.94
N LEU A 499 -1.44 -16.71 13.24
CA LEU A 499 -2.25 -15.49 13.39
C LEU A 499 -3.72 -15.77 13.04
N ILE A 500 -4.57 -14.80 13.34
CA ILE A 500 -6.00 -14.84 13.04
C ILE A 500 -6.37 -13.59 12.24
N PRO A 501 -6.61 -13.69 10.92
CA PRO A 501 -7.20 -12.60 10.15
C PRO A 501 -8.62 -12.33 10.66
N ILE A 502 -8.97 -11.05 10.81
CA ILE A 502 -10.30 -10.64 11.32
C ILE A 502 -11.13 -10.01 10.20
N PHE A 503 -10.63 -8.95 9.58
CA PHE A 503 -11.30 -8.26 8.49
C PHE A 503 -10.32 -7.49 7.60
N TYR A 504 -10.75 -7.22 6.37
CA TYR A 504 -10.12 -6.27 5.47
C TYR A 504 -10.74 -4.89 5.67
N SER A 505 -9.88 -3.89 5.84
CA SER A 505 -10.32 -2.51 6.11
C SER A 505 -10.44 -1.73 4.81
N PRO A 506 -11.64 -1.30 4.39
CA PRO A 506 -11.79 -0.42 3.24
C PRO A 506 -11.38 1.01 3.59
N LEU A 507 -11.14 1.80 2.56
CA LEU A 507 -11.09 3.24 2.63
C LEU A 507 -12.52 3.77 2.60
N ILE A 508 -12.90 4.61 3.56
CA ILE A 508 -14.24 5.19 3.65
C ILE A 508 -14.12 6.72 3.63
N LYS A 509 -14.58 7.33 2.54
CA LYS A 509 -14.55 8.77 2.31
C LYS A 509 -15.92 9.26 1.84
N VAL A 510 -16.13 10.57 1.89
CA VAL A 510 -17.19 11.25 1.12
C VAL A 510 -16.56 12.11 0.06
N ILE A 511 -17.20 12.10 -1.13
CA ILE A 511 -16.81 12.92 -2.26
C ILE A 511 -18.00 13.75 -2.74
N ASN A 512 -17.75 14.97 -3.19
CA ASN A 512 -18.73 15.75 -3.91
C ASN A 512 -19.16 14.99 -5.18
N PRO A 513 -20.45 14.64 -5.35
CA PRO A 513 -20.91 13.87 -6.52
C PRO A 513 -20.63 14.56 -7.87
N ALA A 514 -20.30 15.85 -7.88
CA ALA A 514 -19.88 16.55 -9.09
C ALA A 514 -18.45 16.19 -9.53
N VAL A 515 -17.62 15.61 -8.65
CA VAL A 515 -16.28 15.13 -9.02
C VAL A 515 -16.40 13.86 -9.85
N GLY A 516 -15.74 13.83 -10.99
CA GLY A 516 -15.59 12.64 -11.83
C GLY A 516 -14.13 12.21 -11.92
N GLY A 517 -13.87 10.99 -12.38
CA GLY A 517 -12.52 10.43 -12.52
C GLY A 517 -11.91 9.89 -11.21
N PHE A 518 -12.67 9.82 -10.11
CA PHE A 518 -12.16 9.29 -8.85
C PHE A 518 -11.85 7.79 -8.97
N PRO A 519 -10.65 7.32 -8.48
CA PRO A 519 -10.22 5.94 -8.64
C PRO A 519 -10.93 5.00 -7.66
N MET A 520 -12.09 4.47 -8.06
CA MET A 520 -12.92 3.60 -7.22
C MET A 520 -12.34 2.19 -7.01
N HIS A 521 -11.32 1.80 -7.77
CA HIS A 521 -10.75 0.45 -7.76
C HIS A 521 -9.26 0.41 -7.48
N ASN A 522 -8.61 1.56 -7.21
CA ASN A 522 -7.21 1.61 -6.83
C ASN A 522 -7.05 1.35 -5.32
N PRO A 523 -6.58 0.16 -4.91
CA PRO A 523 -6.52 -0.20 -3.50
C PRO A 523 -5.35 0.46 -2.75
N GLN A 524 -4.47 1.19 -3.44
CA GLN A 524 -3.34 1.91 -2.86
C GLN A 524 -3.69 3.37 -2.48
N ASP A 525 -4.93 3.81 -2.71
CA ASP A 525 -5.44 5.15 -2.39
C ASP A 525 -4.66 6.30 -3.09
N TYR A 526 -4.05 6.04 -4.24
CA TYR A 526 -3.45 7.11 -5.04
C TYR A 526 -4.53 7.83 -5.84
N VAL A 527 -4.81 9.08 -5.44
CA VAL A 527 -5.76 9.96 -6.14
C VAL A 527 -4.97 11.01 -6.91
N TYR A 528 -4.74 10.76 -8.18
CA TYR A 528 -4.05 11.75 -9.04
C TYR A 528 -5.05 12.83 -9.47
N THR A 529 -4.87 14.05 -8.99
CA THR A 529 -5.77 15.18 -9.32
C THR A 529 -5.84 15.43 -10.84
N LYS A 530 -4.81 15.07 -11.59
CA LYS A 530 -4.78 15.15 -13.07
C LYS A 530 -5.85 14.32 -13.78
N GLU A 531 -6.36 13.25 -13.10
CA GLU A 531 -7.38 12.36 -13.64
C GLU A 531 -8.82 12.81 -13.26
N LEU A 532 -8.95 13.84 -12.42
CA LEU A 532 -10.22 14.32 -11.94
C LEU A 532 -10.79 15.46 -12.82
N TYR A 533 -12.11 15.65 -12.71
CA TYR A 533 -12.83 16.78 -13.30
C TYR A 533 -14.08 17.11 -12.48
N ILE A 534 -14.58 18.36 -12.59
CA ILE A 534 -15.81 18.79 -11.92
C ILE A 534 -16.92 18.96 -12.96
N ARG A 535 -18.05 18.30 -12.73
CA ARG A 535 -19.29 18.40 -13.54
C ARG A 535 -20.15 19.56 -13.06
N LYS A 536 -21.02 20.10 -14.00
CA LYS A 536 -22.06 21.07 -13.64
C LYS A 536 -23.18 20.41 -12.84
#